data_77a10f5c2813611ca9df47f43c69e516
#
_entry.id   77a10f5c2813611ca9df47f43c69e516
#
_cell.length_a   1.000
_cell.length_b   1.000
_cell.length_c   1.000
_cell.angle_alpha   90.00
_cell.angle_beta   90.00
_cell.angle_gamma   90.00
#
_symmetry.space_group_name_H-M   'P 1'
#
loop_
_entity.id
_entity.type
_entity.pdbx_description
1 polymer ?
#
loop_
_entity_poly.entity_id
_entity_poly.type
_entity_poly.pdbx_seq_one_letter_code
_entity_poly.pdbx_strand_id
1 'polypeptide(L)'
;MVARAEADGEDNIGNHSDVWRCCKESLKQASFDKCFYCEMKDIRSDGTVDHYRPKSKYKWSAFRINNFRFACTFCNSRRTDRKTGEVGGKGAGFPLFDGCQRATCPGEICNELPLLLDPCNAADPDALDYRTDGAAVPASDGDANPQRVRAVTSIEAYHLNHSELQEARRRAAIEIQEKISDAEAYMARFVGGDLAAKQAYTSAVRDLKRYLDQRAELSTFSRRVLQAYKNKPFVEMILAAA
;
A
#
# COMPACT_ATOMS: atom_id res chain seq x y z
N MET A 1 -4.72 -29.61 5.40
CA MET A 1 -5.48 -28.53 6.04
C MET A 1 -6.65 -28.06 5.16
N VAL A 2 -6.39 -27.50 3.99
CA VAL A 2 -7.43 -26.93 3.09
C VAL A 2 -8.54 -27.92 2.76
N ALA A 3 -8.21 -29.12 2.25
CA ALA A 3 -9.21 -30.13 1.90
C ALA A 3 -10.13 -30.54 3.06
N ARG A 4 -9.60 -30.58 4.30
CA ARG A 4 -10.40 -30.85 5.49
C ARG A 4 -11.37 -29.70 5.78
N ALA A 5 -10.90 -28.46 5.66
CA ALA A 5 -11.71 -27.28 5.90
C ALA A 5 -12.82 -27.10 4.86
N GLU A 6 -12.54 -27.43 3.58
CA GLU A 6 -13.53 -27.44 2.51
C GLU A 6 -14.59 -28.55 2.71
N ALA A 7 -14.17 -29.71 3.22
CA ALA A 7 -15.09 -30.84 3.51
C ALA A 7 -16.02 -30.56 4.69
N ASP A 8 -15.61 -29.72 5.66
CA ASP A 8 -16.40 -29.38 6.85
C ASP A 8 -17.53 -28.36 6.55
N GLY A 9 -17.54 -27.83 5.36
CA GLY A 9 -18.61 -26.98 4.83
C GLY A 9 -18.47 -25.50 5.15
N GLU A 10 -19.21 -24.71 4.41
CA GLU A 10 -19.12 -23.24 4.41
C GLU A 10 -19.54 -22.58 5.73
N ASP A 11 -20.35 -23.23 6.56
CA ASP A 11 -20.81 -22.67 7.83
C ASP A 11 -19.75 -22.78 8.93
N ASN A 12 -18.76 -23.63 8.75
CA ASN A 12 -17.68 -23.90 9.69
C ASN A 12 -16.36 -23.18 9.37
N ILE A 13 -16.32 -22.28 8.40
CA ILE A 13 -15.11 -21.56 7.97
C ILE A 13 -14.35 -20.94 9.18
N GLY A 14 -15.08 -20.40 10.14
CA GLY A 14 -14.49 -19.78 11.33
C GLY A 14 -13.64 -20.72 12.18
N ASN A 15 -13.97 -22.00 12.21
CA ASN A 15 -13.28 -23.04 12.99
C ASN A 15 -11.93 -23.44 12.37
N HIS A 16 -11.69 -23.09 11.10
CA HIS A 16 -10.48 -23.40 10.33
C HIS A 16 -9.55 -22.18 10.13
N SER A 17 -9.49 -21.30 11.11
CA SER A 17 -8.64 -20.10 11.03
C SER A 17 -7.15 -20.42 10.95
N ASP A 18 -6.72 -21.59 11.33
CA ASP A 18 -5.37 -22.11 11.17
C ASP A 18 -4.92 -22.16 9.70
N VAL A 19 -5.85 -22.39 8.75
CA VAL A 19 -5.57 -22.47 7.31
C VAL A 19 -4.96 -21.17 6.78
N TRP A 20 -5.51 -20.00 7.12
CA TRP A 20 -4.93 -18.74 6.66
C TRP A 20 -3.87 -18.18 7.62
N ARG A 21 -3.94 -18.53 8.91
CA ARG A 21 -2.90 -18.11 9.88
C ARG A 21 -1.55 -18.74 9.58
N CYS A 22 -1.50 -19.98 9.11
CA CYS A 22 -0.24 -20.61 8.74
C CYS A 22 0.42 -19.93 7.52
N CYS A 23 -0.34 -19.22 6.68
CA CYS A 23 0.19 -18.46 5.55
C CYS A 23 0.75 -17.08 5.95
N LYS A 24 0.48 -16.61 7.17
CA LYS A 24 0.80 -15.24 7.59
C LYS A 24 2.27 -14.90 7.41
N GLU A 25 3.17 -15.76 7.86
CA GLU A 25 4.60 -15.50 7.79
C GLU A 25 5.10 -15.45 6.33
N SER A 26 4.63 -16.37 5.48
CA SER A 26 4.99 -16.35 4.06
C SER A 26 4.45 -15.10 3.33
N LEU A 27 3.24 -14.64 3.66
CA LEU A 27 2.67 -13.41 3.11
C LEU A 27 3.44 -12.17 3.59
N LYS A 28 3.83 -12.14 4.86
CA LYS A 28 4.66 -11.10 5.46
C LYS A 28 6.02 -10.99 4.76
N GLN A 29 6.70 -12.12 4.56
CA GLN A 29 7.96 -12.16 3.81
C GLN A 29 7.78 -11.69 2.36
N ALA A 30 6.72 -12.13 1.67
CA ALA A 30 6.42 -11.72 0.30
C ALA A 30 6.18 -10.21 0.15
N SER A 31 5.75 -9.53 1.22
CA SER A 31 5.57 -8.08 1.26
C SER A 31 6.74 -7.32 1.90
N PHE A 32 7.85 -8.00 2.20
CA PHE A 32 9.00 -7.41 2.91
C PHE A 32 8.61 -6.82 4.28
N ASP A 33 7.79 -7.52 5.02
CA ASP A 33 7.20 -7.12 6.32
C ASP A 33 6.23 -5.92 6.23
N LYS A 34 5.89 -5.45 5.04
CA LYS A 34 4.99 -4.30 4.84
C LYS A 34 3.53 -4.74 4.75
N CYS A 35 2.63 -3.91 5.26
CA CYS A 35 1.21 -4.03 4.95
C CYS A 35 0.98 -3.87 3.44
N PHE A 36 0.26 -4.79 2.81
CA PHE A 36 -0.06 -4.73 1.38
C PHE A 36 -0.81 -3.45 0.97
N TYR A 37 -1.57 -2.84 1.90
CA TYR A 37 -2.41 -1.68 1.59
C TYR A 37 -1.73 -0.33 1.81
N CYS A 38 -0.98 -0.15 2.90
CA CYS A 38 -0.38 1.14 3.25
C CYS A 38 1.14 1.18 3.18
N GLU A 39 1.78 0.06 2.92
CA GLU A 39 3.24 -0.13 2.86
C GLU A 39 4.01 0.18 4.17
N MET A 40 3.31 0.40 5.29
CA MET A 40 3.96 0.51 6.59
C MET A 40 4.31 -0.87 7.16
N LYS A 41 5.41 -0.94 7.90
CA LYS A 41 5.74 -2.07 8.77
C LYS A 41 5.10 -1.83 10.13
N ASP A 42 4.11 -2.65 10.50
CA ASP A 42 3.44 -2.51 11.78
C ASP A 42 4.27 -3.17 12.88
N ILE A 43 5.12 -2.38 13.52
CA ILE A 43 5.96 -2.84 14.62
C ILE A 43 5.22 -3.04 15.95
N ARG A 44 3.95 -2.58 16.03
CA ARG A 44 3.12 -2.69 17.24
C ARG A 44 2.21 -3.89 17.24
N SER A 45 2.09 -4.57 16.12
CA SER A 45 1.32 -5.81 15.98
C SER A 45 1.99 -6.74 14.99
N ASP A 46 1.69 -8.04 15.13
CA ASP A 46 2.16 -9.05 14.17
C ASP A 46 1.46 -8.97 12.82
N GLY A 47 0.60 -7.98 12.60
CA GLY A 47 -0.28 -7.93 11.44
C GLY A 47 -1.31 -9.06 11.40
N THR A 48 -2.09 -9.08 10.36
CA THR A 48 -3.19 -10.04 10.15
C THR A 48 -3.18 -10.56 8.72
N VAL A 49 -3.85 -11.69 8.49
CA VAL A 49 -4.22 -12.12 7.13
C VAL A 49 -5.61 -11.56 6.83
N ASP A 50 -5.70 -10.63 5.90
CA ASP A 50 -6.96 -10.17 5.34
C ASP A 50 -7.40 -11.07 4.18
N HIS A 51 -8.70 -11.27 4.07
CA HIS A 51 -9.35 -11.83 2.90
C HIS A 51 -9.78 -10.67 2.00
N TYR A 52 -9.09 -10.46 0.86
CA TYR A 52 -9.44 -9.36 -0.07
C TYR A 52 -10.93 -9.41 -0.42
N ARG A 53 -11.44 -10.58 -0.84
CA ARG A 53 -12.88 -10.89 -0.85
C ARG A 53 -13.26 -11.49 0.50
N PRO A 54 -14.07 -10.79 1.32
CA PRO A 54 -14.37 -11.22 2.68
C PRO A 54 -15.01 -12.60 2.73
N LYS A 55 -14.47 -13.50 3.54
CA LYS A 55 -14.97 -14.87 3.69
C LYS A 55 -16.45 -14.97 4.10
N SER A 56 -16.99 -13.94 4.75
CA SER A 56 -18.42 -13.87 5.09
C SER A 56 -19.33 -13.65 3.89
N LYS A 57 -18.80 -13.14 2.78
CA LYS A 57 -19.54 -12.85 1.55
C LYS A 57 -19.14 -13.77 0.39
N TYR A 58 -17.94 -14.32 0.44
CA TYR A 58 -17.32 -15.17 -0.58
C TYR A 58 -16.78 -16.44 0.07
N LYS A 59 -17.67 -17.26 0.59
CA LYS A 59 -17.32 -18.46 1.34
C LYS A 59 -16.39 -19.40 0.54
N TRP A 60 -16.63 -19.55 -0.76
CA TRP A 60 -15.82 -20.34 -1.67
C TRP A 60 -14.36 -19.88 -1.79
N SER A 61 -14.07 -18.64 -1.43
CA SER A 61 -12.71 -18.07 -1.49
C SER A 61 -11.97 -18.06 -0.14
N ALA A 62 -12.60 -18.55 0.92
CA ALA A 62 -12.12 -18.46 2.29
C ALA A 62 -10.74 -19.12 2.52
N PHE A 63 -10.44 -20.16 1.74
CA PHE A 63 -9.20 -20.94 1.87
C PHE A 63 -8.27 -20.78 0.66
N ARG A 64 -8.49 -19.77 -0.19
CA ARG A 64 -7.72 -19.51 -1.40
C ARG A 64 -6.56 -18.54 -1.11
N ILE A 65 -5.32 -18.98 -1.32
CA ILE A 65 -4.11 -18.17 -1.07
C ILE A 65 -4.08 -16.87 -1.87
N ASN A 66 -4.59 -16.87 -3.11
CA ASN A 66 -4.68 -15.68 -3.96
C ASN A 66 -5.67 -14.62 -3.43
N ASN A 67 -6.49 -14.98 -2.45
CA ASN A 67 -7.40 -14.06 -1.75
C ASN A 67 -6.79 -13.48 -0.45
N PHE A 68 -5.60 -13.89 -0.06
CA PHE A 68 -4.98 -13.46 1.19
C PHE A 68 -4.05 -12.27 0.99
N ARG A 69 -4.09 -11.32 1.93
CA ARG A 69 -3.20 -10.15 2.00
C ARG A 69 -2.66 -10.02 3.41
N PHE A 70 -1.34 -9.84 3.55
CA PHE A 70 -0.79 -9.42 4.84
C PHE A 70 -1.15 -7.96 5.07
N ALA A 71 -1.80 -7.66 6.18
CA ALA A 71 -2.30 -6.33 6.47
C ALA A 71 -2.06 -5.93 7.92
N CYS A 72 -1.76 -4.65 8.13
CA CYS A 72 -1.73 -4.08 9.46
C CYS A 72 -3.15 -3.97 10.04
N THR A 73 -3.21 -3.81 11.34
CA THR A 73 -4.51 -3.74 12.04
C THR A 73 -5.32 -2.50 11.70
N PHE A 74 -4.68 -1.38 11.30
CA PHE A 74 -5.40 -0.18 10.87
C PHE A 74 -6.09 -0.37 9.52
N CYS A 75 -5.43 -1.01 8.56
CA CYS A 75 -6.03 -1.22 7.24
C CYS A 75 -7.09 -2.34 7.24
N ASN A 76 -6.92 -3.38 8.06
CA ASN A 76 -7.81 -4.54 8.06
C ASN A 76 -8.96 -4.43 9.06
N SER A 77 -8.70 -3.98 10.29
CA SER A 77 -9.69 -3.98 11.37
C SER A 77 -10.30 -2.59 11.54
N ARG A 78 -11.62 -2.54 11.81
CA ARG A 78 -12.26 -1.26 12.12
C ARG A 78 -11.67 -0.68 13.41
N ARG A 79 -11.06 0.49 13.29
CA ARG A 79 -10.41 1.22 14.37
C ARG A 79 -10.74 2.70 14.32
N THR A 80 -10.81 3.31 15.48
CA THR A 80 -10.96 4.76 15.60
C THR A 80 -9.59 5.41 15.59
N ASP A 81 -9.38 6.38 14.71
CA ASP A 81 -8.25 7.28 14.78
C ASP A 81 -8.39 8.17 16.04
N ARG A 82 -7.39 8.14 16.90
CA ARG A 82 -7.44 8.85 18.20
C ARG A 82 -7.35 10.36 18.05
N LYS A 83 -6.82 10.88 16.93
CA LYS A 83 -6.68 12.31 16.69
C LYS A 83 -7.91 12.91 16.02
N THR A 84 -8.51 12.20 15.06
CA THR A 84 -9.63 12.71 14.27
C THR A 84 -10.98 12.20 14.75
N GLY A 85 -11.01 11.08 15.49
CA GLY A 85 -12.24 10.37 15.84
C GLY A 85 -12.84 9.55 14.70
N GLU A 86 -12.25 9.58 13.52
CA GLU A 86 -12.74 8.82 12.35
C GLU A 86 -12.53 7.33 12.53
N VAL A 87 -13.48 6.55 12.02
CA VAL A 87 -13.45 5.09 12.08
C VAL A 87 -13.19 4.53 10.68
N GLY A 88 -12.09 3.82 10.53
CA GLY A 88 -11.72 3.16 9.28
C GLY A 88 -11.24 1.73 9.49
N GLY A 89 -10.79 1.11 8.41
CA GLY A 89 -10.36 -0.29 8.33
C GLY A 89 -11.38 -1.15 7.59
N LYS A 90 -10.89 -1.95 6.65
CA LYS A 90 -11.69 -2.70 5.67
C LYS A 90 -12.74 -3.64 6.30
N GLY A 91 -12.35 -4.41 7.32
CA GLY A 91 -13.22 -5.44 7.90
C GLY A 91 -13.80 -6.38 6.84
N ALA A 92 -15.12 -6.53 6.83
CA ALA A 92 -15.87 -7.28 5.81
C ALA A 92 -16.39 -6.40 4.67
N GLY A 93 -15.86 -5.18 4.50
CA GLY A 93 -16.19 -4.28 3.40
C GLY A 93 -15.66 -4.82 2.06
N PHE A 94 -16.53 -4.90 1.06
CA PHE A 94 -16.16 -5.20 -0.33
C PHE A 94 -17.29 -4.71 -1.25
N PRO A 95 -17.35 -3.40 -1.50
CA PRO A 95 -18.35 -2.83 -2.41
C PRO A 95 -17.99 -3.14 -3.87
N LEU A 96 -19.01 -3.24 -4.69
CA LEU A 96 -18.90 -3.37 -6.14
C LEU A 96 -19.53 -2.14 -6.79
N PHE A 97 -19.21 -1.89 -8.05
CA PHE A 97 -19.94 -0.92 -8.86
C PHE A 97 -21.41 -1.31 -8.95
N ASP A 98 -22.28 -0.30 -9.07
CA ASP A 98 -23.72 -0.48 -9.19
C ASP A 98 -24.08 -1.39 -10.37
N GLY A 99 -25.03 -2.29 -10.15
CA GLY A 99 -25.45 -3.29 -11.12
C GLY A 99 -24.56 -4.54 -11.20
N CYS A 100 -23.39 -4.57 -10.55
CA CYS A 100 -22.53 -5.75 -10.51
C CYS A 100 -23.01 -6.76 -9.46
N GLN A 101 -23.02 -8.03 -9.83
CA GLN A 101 -23.32 -9.13 -8.90
C GLN A 101 -22.03 -9.68 -8.31
N ARG A 102 -22.11 -10.24 -7.10
CA ARG A 102 -21.00 -10.94 -6.46
C ARG A 102 -20.79 -12.27 -7.12
N ALA A 103 -19.52 -12.61 -7.41
CA ALA A 103 -19.15 -13.92 -7.86
C ALA A 103 -19.49 -14.98 -6.78
N THR A 104 -20.19 -16.01 -7.17
CA THR A 104 -20.53 -17.16 -6.35
C THR A 104 -19.54 -18.32 -6.52
N CYS A 105 -18.67 -18.23 -7.54
CA CYS A 105 -17.61 -19.18 -7.81
C CYS A 105 -16.42 -18.50 -8.50
N PRO A 106 -15.24 -19.17 -8.60
CA PRO A 106 -14.06 -18.60 -9.25
C PRO A 106 -14.25 -18.17 -10.70
N GLY A 107 -15.10 -18.87 -11.46
CA GLY A 107 -15.38 -18.56 -12.87
C GLY A 107 -16.11 -17.25 -13.10
N GLU A 108 -16.76 -16.71 -12.10
CA GLU A 108 -17.54 -15.46 -12.19
C GLU A 108 -16.78 -14.21 -11.79
N ILE A 109 -15.53 -14.35 -11.30
CA ILE A 109 -14.71 -13.21 -10.85
C ILE A 109 -14.54 -12.14 -11.94
N CYS A 110 -14.46 -12.56 -13.21
CA CYS A 110 -14.30 -11.64 -14.34
C CYS A 110 -15.53 -10.72 -14.55
N ASN A 111 -16.68 -11.05 -13.98
CA ASN A 111 -17.90 -10.26 -14.06
C ASN A 111 -18.02 -9.25 -12.89
N GLU A 112 -17.16 -9.35 -11.89
CA GLU A 112 -17.13 -8.39 -10.79
C GLU A 112 -16.32 -7.15 -11.15
N LEU A 113 -16.83 -5.99 -10.74
CA LEU A 113 -16.11 -4.73 -10.77
C LEU A 113 -15.96 -4.21 -9.33
N PRO A 114 -14.89 -4.60 -8.62
CA PRO A 114 -14.68 -4.15 -7.24
C PRO A 114 -14.36 -2.65 -7.17
N LEU A 115 -14.95 -1.97 -6.19
CA LEU A 115 -14.59 -0.59 -5.87
C LEU A 115 -13.27 -0.50 -5.06
N LEU A 116 -12.83 -1.60 -4.47
CA LEU A 116 -11.55 -1.63 -3.77
C LEU A 116 -10.40 -1.89 -4.74
N LEU A 117 -9.33 -1.12 -4.58
CA LEU A 117 -8.04 -1.39 -5.22
C LEU A 117 -7.44 -2.67 -4.63
N ASP A 118 -6.91 -3.52 -5.49
CA ASP A 118 -6.18 -4.72 -5.07
C ASP A 118 -4.67 -4.49 -5.16
N PRO A 119 -3.93 -4.48 -4.05
CA PRO A 119 -2.48 -4.28 -4.07
C PRO A 119 -1.71 -5.38 -4.82
N CYS A 120 -2.36 -6.51 -5.13
CA CYS A 120 -1.79 -7.57 -5.98
C CYS A 120 -2.09 -7.37 -7.47
N ASN A 121 -2.84 -6.33 -7.85
CA ASN A 121 -2.98 -5.89 -9.24
C ASN A 121 -1.96 -4.79 -9.50
N ALA A 122 -1.03 -5.02 -10.42
CA ALA A 122 0.08 -4.10 -10.69
C ALA A 122 -0.36 -2.68 -11.09
N ALA A 123 -1.55 -2.52 -11.69
CA ALA A 123 -2.09 -1.22 -12.13
C ALA A 123 -2.83 -0.45 -11.01
N ASP A 124 -3.30 -1.13 -9.98
CA ASP A 124 -4.18 -0.52 -8.98
C ASP A 124 -3.46 0.51 -8.07
N PRO A 125 -2.19 0.33 -7.65
CA PRO A 125 -1.47 1.35 -6.88
C PRO A 125 -1.32 2.69 -7.61
N ASP A 126 -1.33 2.70 -8.93
CA ASP A 126 -1.22 3.92 -9.74
C ASP A 126 -2.49 4.79 -9.70
N ALA A 127 -3.60 4.26 -9.21
CA ALA A 127 -4.82 5.03 -8.98
C ALA A 127 -4.69 5.99 -7.78
N LEU A 128 -3.65 5.86 -6.96
CA LEU A 128 -3.38 6.71 -5.80
C LEU A 128 -2.28 7.72 -6.09
N ASP A 129 -2.49 8.93 -5.58
CA ASP A 129 -1.49 9.98 -5.47
C ASP A 129 -1.48 10.54 -4.04
N TYR A 130 -0.58 11.49 -3.77
CA TYR A 130 -0.37 11.97 -2.40
C TYR A 130 -0.14 13.47 -2.38
N ARG A 131 -0.72 14.13 -1.37
CA ARG A 131 -0.50 15.54 -1.10
C ARG A 131 0.76 15.75 -0.24
N THR A 132 1.21 16.98 -0.19
CA THR A 132 2.37 17.38 0.63
C THR A 132 2.19 17.20 2.13
N ASP A 133 0.93 17.15 2.60
CA ASP A 133 0.58 16.85 3.99
C ASP A 133 0.56 15.34 4.31
N GLY A 134 0.87 14.49 3.34
CA GLY A 134 0.88 13.03 3.46
C GLY A 134 -0.47 12.37 3.20
N ALA A 135 -1.52 13.11 2.87
CA ALA A 135 -2.81 12.54 2.55
C ALA A 135 -2.76 11.79 1.21
N ALA A 136 -3.30 10.57 1.19
CA ALA A 136 -3.58 9.85 -0.04
C ALA A 136 -4.80 10.47 -0.73
N VAL A 137 -4.69 10.66 -2.04
CA VAL A 137 -5.74 11.21 -2.89
C VAL A 137 -5.85 10.37 -4.17
N PRO A 138 -6.97 10.44 -4.91
CA PRO A 138 -7.03 9.83 -6.24
C PRO A 138 -6.00 10.47 -7.19
N ALA A 139 -5.36 9.65 -8.02
CA ALA A 139 -4.42 10.12 -9.04
C ALA A 139 -5.13 10.72 -10.28
N SER A 140 -6.43 10.48 -10.43
CA SER A 140 -7.23 10.97 -11.56
C SER A 140 -8.38 11.85 -11.10
N ASP A 141 -8.76 12.80 -11.97
CA ASP A 141 -9.88 13.71 -11.78
C ASP A 141 -11.18 13.19 -12.41
N GLY A 142 -12.28 13.88 -12.09
CA GLY A 142 -13.62 13.60 -12.60
C GLY A 142 -14.40 12.60 -11.76
N ASP A 143 -15.51 13.03 -11.16
CA ASP A 143 -16.29 12.23 -10.20
C ASP A 143 -16.87 10.94 -10.79
N ALA A 144 -17.12 10.90 -12.09
CA ALA A 144 -17.58 9.71 -12.81
C ALA A 144 -16.43 8.79 -13.29
N ASN A 145 -15.17 9.16 -13.09
CA ASN A 145 -14.01 8.34 -13.49
C ASN A 145 -13.95 7.07 -12.60
N PRO A 146 -14.05 5.85 -13.16
CA PRO A 146 -14.04 4.63 -12.38
C PRO A 146 -12.78 4.46 -11.51
N GLN A 147 -11.61 4.89 -11.99
CA GLN A 147 -10.38 4.80 -11.22
C GLN A 147 -10.39 5.73 -10.02
N ARG A 148 -10.94 6.96 -10.19
CA ARG A 148 -11.15 7.89 -9.09
C ARG A 148 -12.11 7.32 -8.04
N VAL A 149 -13.25 6.77 -8.46
CA VAL A 149 -14.24 6.16 -7.55
C VAL A 149 -13.59 5.03 -6.76
N ARG A 150 -12.83 4.16 -7.41
CA ARG A 150 -12.09 3.07 -6.75
C ARG A 150 -11.05 3.61 -5.75
N ALA A 151 -10.30 4.64 -6.14
CA ALA A 151 -9.31 5.27 -5.26
C ALA A 151 -9.95 5.87 -4.02
N VAL A 152 -11.00 6.68 -4.15
CA VAL A 152 -11.75 7.28 -3.02
C VAL A 152 -12.26 6.18 -2.09
N THR A 153 -12.97 5.19 -2.64
CA THR A 153 -13.51 4.07 -1.85
C THR A 153 -12.41 3.30 -1.11
N SER A 154 -11.25 3.10 -1.74
CA SER A 154 -10.12 2.38 -1.13
C SER A 154 -9.43 3.20 -0.04
N ILE A 155 -9.27 4.52 -0.23
CA ILE A 155 -8.69 5.42 0.78
C ILE A 155 -9.52 5.36 2.06
N GLU A 156 -10.84 5.41 1.94
CA GLU A 156 -11.77 5.32 3.08
C GLU A 156 -11.76 3.92 3.70
N ALA A 157 -11.96 2.88 2.87
CA ALA A 157 -12.09 1.51 3.35
C ALA A 157 -10.81 1.00 4.03
N TYR A 158 -9.63 1.25 3.47
CA TYR A 158 -8.35 0.87 4.06
C TYR A 158 -7.82 1.88 5.08
N HIS A 159 -8.58 2.95 5.36
CA HIS A 159 -8.20 4.01 6.30
C HIS A 159 -6.83 4.61 5.97
N LEU A 160 -6.57 4.85 4.68
CA LEU A 160 -5.26 5.29 4.22
C LEU A 160 -4.88 6.71 4.63
N ASN A 161 -5.80 7.44 5.22
CA ASN A 161 -5.60 8.79 5.74
C ASN A 161 -5.69 8.88 7.27
N HIS A 162 -5.52 7.74 8.00
CA HIS A 162 -5.42 7.84 9.47
C HIS A 162 -4.18 8.66 9.87
N SER A 163 -4.29 9.39 10.95
CA SER A 163 -3.34 10.45 11.35
C SER A 163 -1.89 9.97 11.48
N GLU A 164 -1.67 8.75 11.97
CA GLU A 164 -0.30 8.22 12.11
C GLU A 164 0.34 7.91 10.75
N LEU A 165 -0.43 7.43 9.78
CA LEU A 165 0.06 7.15 8.43
C LEU A 165 0.35 8.44 7.64
N GLN A 166 -0.54 9.44 7.75
CA GLN A 166 -0.28 10.75 7.16
C GLN A 166 0.98 11.37 7.73
N GLU A 167 1.17 11.32 9.04
CA GLU A 167 2.37 11.85 9.69
C GLU A 167 3.64 11.09 9.28
N ALA A 168 3.56 9.77 9.12
CA ALA A 168 4.68 8.97 8.62
C ALA A 168 5.07 9.39 7.19
N ARG A 169 4.10 9.58 6.30
CA ARG A 169 4.34 10.06 4.93
C ARG A 169 4.91 11.48 4.93
N ARG A 170 4.35 12.38 5.74
CA ARG A 170 4.84 13.75 5.86
C ARG A 170 6.32 13.78 6.28
N ARG A 171 6.71 12.98 7.26
CA ARG A 171 8.12 12.87 7.70
C ARG A 171 9.00 12.33 6.58
N ALA A 172 8.59 11.27 5.90
CA ALA A 172 9.33 10.72 4.77
C ALA A 172 9.51 11.75 3.64
N ALA A 173 8.48 12.55 3.35
CA ALA A 173 8.59 13.62 2.36
C ALA A 173 9.63 14.67 2.74
N ILE A 174 9.64 15.12 4.00
CA ILE A 174 10.63 16.08 4.52
C ILE A 174 12.04 15.51 4.40
N GLU A 175 12.27 14.28 4.84
CA GLU A 175 13.57 13.63 4.76
C GLU A 175 14.07 13.49 3.31
N ILE A 176 13.19 13.14 2.37
CA ILE A 176 13.53 13.08 0.94
C ILE A 176 13.91 14.46 0.42
N GLN A 177 13.14 15.51 0.77
CA GLN A 177 13.41 16.89 0.34
C GLN A 177 14.74 17.40 0.87
N GLU A 178 15.06 17.15 2.14
CA GLU A 178 16.34 17.50 2.75
C GLU A 178 17.50 16.82 2.01
N LYS A 179 17.39 15.52 1.72
CA LYS A 179 18.41 14.77 0.97
C LYS A 179 18.58 15.26 -0.47
N ILE A 180 17.50 15.71 -1.12
CA ILE A 180 17.58 16.33 -2.45
C ILE A 180 18.35 17.65 -2.36
N SER A 181 18.05 18.50 -1.38
CA SER A 181 18.74 19.77 -1.15
C SER A 181 20.23 19.56 -0.85
N ASP A 182 20.55 18.59 -0.01
CA ASP A 182 21.94 18.21 0.29
C ASP A 182 22.69 17.75 -0.95
N ALA A 183 22.08 16.90 -1.78
CA ALA A 183 22.67 16.43 -3.02
C ALA A 183 22.97 17.60 -3.98
N GLU A 184 22.08 18.60 -4.10
CA GLU A 184 22.30 19.80 -4.89
C GLU A 184 23.47 20.64 -4.35
N ALA A 185 23.50 20.88 -3.04
CA ALA A 185 24.56 21.63 -2.40
C ALA A 185 25.93 20.96 -2.56
N TYR A 186 26.00 19.64 -2.41
CA TYR A 186 27.25 18.87 -2.63
C TYR A 186 27.68 18.89 -4.09
N MET A 187 26.75 18.79 -5.03
CA MET A 187 27.06 18.90 -6.46
C MET A 187 27.63 20.26 -6.81
N ALA A 188 27.02 21.35 -6.31
CA ALA A 188 27.50 22.71 -6.54
C ALA A 188 28.93 22.92 -6.01
N ARG A 189 29.23 22.41 -4.80
CA ARG A 189 30.58 22.45 -4.21
C ARG A 189 31.58 21.64 -5.00
N PHE A 190 31.20 20.46 -5.48
CA PHE A 190 32.06 19.59 -6.31
C PHE A 190 32.41 20.30 -7.63
N VAL A 191 31.43 20.91 -8.31
CA VAL A 191 31.66 21.69 -9.55
C VAL A 191 32.55 22.91 -9.27
N GLY A 192 32.44 23.50 -8.08
CA GLY A 192 33.30 24.59 -7.60
C GLY A 192 34.73 24.18 -7.18
N GLY A 193 35.11 22.90 -7.38
CA GLY A 193 36.46 22.38 -7.12
C GLY A 193 36.68 21.67 -5.78
N ASP A 194 35.61 21.52 -4.95
CA ASP A 194 35.68 20.75 -3.70
C ASP A 194 35.54 19.26 -3.96
N LEU A 195 36.68 18.58 -4.10
CA LEU A 195 36.69 17.13 -4.39
C LEU A 195 36.09 16.28 -3.26
N ALA A 196 36.14 16.73 -2.01
CA ALA A 196 35.52 16.04 -0.88
C ALA A 196 33.99 16.01 -1.00
N ALA A 197 33.39 17.04 -1.60
CA ALA A 197 31.95 17.08 -1.85
C ALA A 197 31.45 16.00 -2.80
N LYS A 198 32.28 15.44 -3.66
CA LYS A 198 31.93 14.33 -4.56
C LYS A 198 31.46 13.08 -3.81
N GLN A 199 32.18 12.74 -2.72
CA GLN A 199 31.81 11.56 -1.92
C GLN A 199 30.48 11.80 -1.19
N ALA A 200 30.27 12.99 -0.64
CA ALA A 200 29.03 13.38 0.03
C ALA A 200 27.83 13.36 -0.94
N TYR A 201 27.99 13.89 -2.17
CA TYR A 201 27.00 13.80 -3.22
C TYR A 201 26.63 12.35 -3.56
N THR A 202 27.65 11.49 -3.78
CA THR A 202 27.40 10.08 -4.11
C THR A 202 26.65 9.37 -2.98
N SER A 203 26.96 9.69 -1.72
CA SER A 203 26.23 9.14 -0.57
C SER A 203 24.78 9.62 -0.54
N ALA A 204 24.53 10.92 -0.73
CA ALA A 204 23.17 11.46 -0.73
C ALA A 204 22.30 10.84 -1.84
N VAL A 205 22.83 10.69 -3.04
CA VAL A 205 22.16 10.01 -4.16
C VAL A 205 21.85 8.54 -3.84
N ARG A 206 22.80 7.82 -3.21
CA ARG A 206 22.60 6.44 -2.78
C ARG A 206 21.50 6.33 -1.73
N ASP A 207 21.45 7.26 -0.78
CA ASP A 207 20.43 7.29 0.26
C ASP A 207 19.04 7.55 -0.33
N LEU A 208 18.93 8.45 -1.33
CA LEU A 208 17.67 8.66 -2.06
C LEU A 208 17.19 7.39 -2.78
N LYS A 209 18.09 6.58 -3.37
CA LYS A 209 17.72 5.32 -4.00
C LYS A 209 17.09 4.32 -3.03
N ARG A 210 17.48 4.34 -1.75
CA ARG A 210 16.94 3.43 -0.74
C ARG A 210 15.45 3.62 -0.50
N TYR A 211 14.91 4.83 -0.69
CA TYR A 211 13.47 5.07 -0.57
C TYR A 211 12.65 4.38 -1.67
N LEU A 212 13.28 4.03 -2.80
CA LEU A 212 12.64 3.32 -3.91
C LEU A 212 12.80 1.80 -3.83
N ASP A 213 13.60 1.29 -2.88
CA ASP A 213 13.74 -0.15 -2.67
C ASP A 213 12.37 -0.73 -2.28
N GLN A 214 12.00 -1.84 -2.91
CA GLN A 214 10.75 -2.54 -2.61
C GLN A 214 10.60 -2.94 -1.14
N ARG A 215 11.73 -3.08 -0.42
CA ARG A 215 11.77 -3.39 1.02
C ARG A 215 11.56 -2.17 1.91
N ALA A 216 11.70 -0.97 1.36
CA ALA A 216 11.51 0.26 2.12
C ALA A 216 10.03 0.50 2.43
N GLU A 217 9.75 1.03 3.63
CA GLU A 217 8.42 1.53 3.94
C GLU A 217 8.04 2.66 3.00
N LEU A 218 6.75 2.76 2.65
CA LEU A 218 6.22 3.84 1.84
C LEU A 218 6.95 4.02 0.49
N SER A 219 7.43 2.93 -0.12
CA SER A 219 8.22 3.02 -1.35
C SER A 219 7.43 3.61 -2.53
N THR A 220 6.14 3.31 -2.65
CA THR A 220 5.25 3.91 -3.65
C THR A 220 5.05 5.40 -3.39
N PHE A 221 4.80 5.80 -2.15
CA PHE A 221 4.72 7.22 -1.75
C PHE A 221 6.03 7.96 -2.06
N SER A 222 7.17 7.39 -1.67
CA SER A 222 8.49 7.97 -1.89
C SER A 222 8.80 8.17 -3.38
N ARG A 223 8.37 7.24 -4.22
CA ARG A 223 8.44 7.38 -5.69
C ARG A 223 7.64 8.58 -6.18
N ARG A 224 6.42 8.80 -5.68
CA ARG A 224 5.61 9.97 -6.04
C ARG A 224 6.26 11.29 -5.60
N VAL A 225 6.82 11.32 -4.38
CA VAL A 225 7.59 12.49 -3.92
C VAL A 225 8.77 12.78 -4.85
N LEU A 226 9.58 11.78 -5.19
CA LEU A 226 10.71 11.95 -6.11
C LEU A 226 10.28 12.36 -7.53
N GLN A 227 9.15 11.87 -8.03
CA GLN A 227 8.60 12.28 -9.32
C GLN A 227 8.34 13.79 -9.42
N ALA A 228 7.99 14.46 -8.33
CA ALA A 228 7.83 15.92 -8.30
C ALA A 228 9.15 16.67 -8.56
N TYR A 229 10.28 16.00 -8.38
CA TYR A 229 11.65 16.54 -8.59
C TYR A 229 12.35 15.94 -9.82
N LYS A 230 11.62 15.32 -10.75
CA LYS A 230 12.18 14.66 -11.93
C LYS A 230 12.96 15.60 -12.87
N ASN A 231 12.76 16.92 -12.75
CA ASN A 231 13.51 17.94 -13.48
C ASN A 231 14.99 18.02 -13.05
N LYS A 232 15.38 17.39 -11.93
CA LYS A 232 16.76 17.31 -11.46
C LYS A 232 17.42 16.05 -12.06
N PRO A 233 18.56 16.20 -12.80
CA PRO A 233 19.16 15.07 -13.54
C PRO A 233 19.46 13.84 -12.68
N PHE A 234 19.91 14.04 -11.43
CA PHE A 234 20.20 12.92 -10.55
C PHE A 234 18.93 12.21 -10.06
N VAL A 235 17.82 12.94 -9.91
CA VAL A 235 16.52 12.34 -9.54
C VAL A 235 15.95 11.55 -10.71
N GLU A 236 16.03 12.09 -11.92
CA GLU A 236 15.65 11.38 -13.14
C GLU A 236 16.40 10.05 -13.29
N MET A 237 17.73 10.07 -13.09
CA MET A 237 18.55 8.85 -13.11
C MET A 237 18.14 7.85 -12.01
N ILE A 238 17.81 8.33 -10.81
CA ILE A 238 17.35 7.47 -9.71
C ILE A 238 16.04 6.78 -10.08
N LEU A 239 15.08 7.54 -10.62
CA LEU A 239 13.76 7.03 -11.02
C LEU A 239 13.85 6.04 -12.18
N ALA A 240 14.74 6.27 -13.14
CA ALA A 240 14.94 5.38 -14.28
C ALA A 240 15.62 4.06 -13.92
N ALA A 241 16.38 4.02 -12.81
CA ALA A 241 17.12 2.84 -12.35
C ALA A 241 16.37 2.01 -11.30
N ALA A 242 15.16 2.38 -10.91
CA ALA A 242 14.31 1.76 -9.90
C ALA A 242 13.01 1.25 -10.49
#